data_56238ee8a4c7918854d142e3d5b044d3
#
_entry.id   56238ee8a4c7918854d142e3d5b044d3
#
_cell.length_a   1.000
_cell.length_b   1.000
_cell.length_c   1.000
_cell.angle_alpha   90.00
_cell.angle_beta   90.00
_cell.angle_gamma   90.00
#
_symmetry.space_group_name_H-M   'P 1'
#
loop_
_entity.id
_entity.type
_entity.pdbx_description
1 polymer ?
#
loop_
_entity_poly.entity_id
_entity_poly.type
_entity_poly.pdbx_seq_one_letter_code
_entity_poly.pdbx_strand_id
1 'polypeptide(L)'
;MTNSFALALHGGAGTISPQSMTPEKEQEYRAALGQALAIGYAVLGRGGSALEAVELAVRSLEDCPLFNAGRGAVFTHEGHHEMDAAIMDGRIRAAGAVTGVRSVQNPIRAARLVMDKTEHVLLGYPGADALARQHGLPMQPPEYFFTQQRYDQLQEALAEGRMRLDHSEALETEAPLQEPAAFPNEDPKKKMGTVGAVALDVHGNLAAATSTGGMTNKQYSRIGDSPIIGAGTFADNRTCAISCTGHGEFFLRAVVAHDISCLMEYRGLSLSEACRIVVHDKLAPIGGEGGLVAVDAAGNVALPFNSEGMYRAYQTSADAAPFVAIYKE
;
A
#
# COMPACT_ATOMS: atom_id res chain seq x y z
N MET A 1 16.04 -29.89 -2.22
CA MET A 1 15.22 -28.86 -2.88
C MET A 1 15.48 -27.57 -2.13
N THR A 2 16.08 -26.59 -2.77
CA THR A 2 16.22 -25.25 -2.15
C THR A 2 14.80 -24.68 -2.05
N ASN A 3 14.30 -24.53 -0.82
CA ASN A 3 12.99 -23.92 -0.60
C ASN A 3 13.05 -22.48 -1.11
N SER A 4 12.29 -22.18 -2.18
CA SER A 4 12.22 -20.84 -2.73
C SER A 4 11.48 -19.91 -1.78
N PHE A 5 11.94 -18.66 -1.68
CA PHE A 5 11.25 -17.60 -1.00
C PHE A 5 11.34 -16.31 -1.82
N ALA A 6 10.39 -15.41 -1.62
CA ALA A 6 10.29 -14.17 -2.36
C ALA A 6 9.71 -13.05 -1.49
N LEU A 7 10.16 -11.84 -1.71
CA LEU A 7 9.59 -10.62 -1.14
C LEU A 7 9.45 -9.58 -2.23
N ALA A 8 8.28 -8.95 -2.32
CA ALA A 8 8.05 -7.77 -3.15
C ALA A 8 7.37 -6.68 -2.31
N LEU A 9 7.68 -5.42 -2.60
CA LEU A 9 7.11 -4.27 -1.89
C LEU A 9 6.88 -3.08 -2.84
N HIS A 10 5.97 -2.19 -2.42
CA HIS A 10 5.74 -0.90 -3.07
C HIS A 10 5.75 0.25 -2.06
N GLY A 11 6.11 1.42 -2.55
CA GLY A 11 6.05 2.70 -1.84
C GLY A 11 5.01 3.67 -2.40
N GLY A 12 4.08 3.17 -3.21
CA GLY A 12 3.05 3.96 -3.87
C GLY A 12 3.16 3.98 -5.38
N ALA A 13 2.03 4.23 -6.05
CA ALA A 13 1.92 4.43 -7.49
C ALA A 13 1.28 5.80 -7.79
N GLY A 14 1.51 6.34 -8.98
CA GLY A 14 0.88 7.61 -9.41
C GLY A 14 1.64 8.34 -10.50
N THR A 15 1.46 9.66 -10.58
CA THR A 15 2.14 10.54 -11.55
C THR A 15 3.59 10.79 -11.13
N ILE A 16 4.41 9.76 -11.21
CA ILE A 16 5.82 9.80 -10.82
C ILE A 16 6.64 9.78 -12.10
N SER A 17 7.12 10.96 -12.52
CA SER A 17 7.92 11.09 -13.73
C SER A 17 9.38 11.47 -13.42
N PRO A 18 10.35 11.13 -14.30
CA PRO A 18 11.73 11.57 -14.13
C PRO A 18 11.90 13.08 -14.06
N GLN A 19 10.99 13.84 -14.72
CA GLN A 19 11.05 15.30 -14.78
C GLN A 19 10.61 15.97 -13.45
N SER A 20 9.81 15.26 -12.64
CA SER A 20 9.29 15.77 -11.35
C SER A 20 10.17 15.42 -10.15
N MET A 21 11.37 14.85 -10.36
CA MET A 21 12.22 14.35 -9.28
C MET A 21 13.69 14.70 -9.52
N THR A 22 14.36 15.24 -8.49
CA THR A 22 15.80 15.43 -8.58
C THR A 22 16.55 14.08 -8.43
N PRO A 23 17.78 13.96 -8.99
CA PRO A 23 18.58 12.74 -8.83
C PRO A 23 18.80 12.33 -7.37
N GLU A 24 19.01 13.32 -6.49
CA GLU A 24 19.22 13.09 -5.05
C GLU A 24 17.95 12.50 -4.42
N LYS A 25 16.77 13.04 -4.76
CA LYS A 25 15.49 12.55 -4.25
C LYS A 25 15.17 11.16 -4.76
N GLU A 26 15.46 10.88 -6.03
CA GLU A 26 15.33 9.53 -6.59
C GLU A 26 16.23 8.53 -5.83
N GLN A 27 17.48 8.91 -5.54
CA GLN A 27 18.37 8.06 -4.78
C GLN A 27 17.87 7.79 -3.36
N GLU A 28 17.30 8.80 -2.68
CA GLU A 28 16.69 8.63 -1.36
C GLU A 28 15.55 7.60 -1.40
N TYR A 29 14.63 7.70 -2.38
CA TYR A 29 13.53 6.73 -2.53
C TYR A 29 14.06 5.32 -2.83
N ARG A 30 15.01 5.18 -3.75
CA ARG A 30 15.62 3.89 -4.08
C ARG A 30 16.32 3.26 -2.88
N ALA A 31 17.04 4.06 -2.10
CA ALA A 31 17.70 3.60 -0.88
C ALA A 31 16.70 3.13 0.18
N ALA A 32 15.61 3.88 0.39
CA ALA A 32 14.56 3.53 1.35
C ALA A 32 13.82 2.25 0.95
N LEU A 33 13.49 2.07 -0.33
CA LEU A 33 12.91 0.82 -0.85
C LEU A 33 13.87 -0.35 -0.67
N GLY A 34 15.15 -0.17 -1.02
CA GLY A 34 16.19 -1.19 -0.85
C GLY A 34 16.39 -1.59 0.61
N GLN A 35 16.34 -0.63 1.53
CA GLN A 35 16.42 -0.89 2.97
C GLN A 35 15.23 -1.71 3.48
N ALA A 36 14.00 -1.33 3.13
CA ALA A 36 12.81 -2.04 3.54
C ALA A 36 12.80 -3.48 2.98
N LEU A 37 13.20 -3.63 1.71
CA LEU A 37 13.35 -4.95 1.08
C LEU A 37 14.39 -5.80 1.81
N ALA A 38 15.57 -5.26 2.11
CA ALA A 38 16.64 -5.99 2.79
C ALA A 38 16.23 -6.48 4.18
N ILE A 39 15.47 -5.67 4.94
CA ILE A 39 14.96 -6.03 6.27
C ILE A 39 14.03 -7.26 6.17
N GLY A 40 13.03 -7.23 5.31
CA GLY A 40 12.10 -8.35 5.15
C GLY A 40 12.75 -9.58 4.52
N TYR A 41 13.63 -9.39 3.53
CA TYR A 41 14.36 -10.46 2.87
C TYR A 41 15.30 -11.21 3.83
N ALA A 42 15.95 -10.50 4.76
CA ALA A 42 16.79 -11.12 5.78
C ALA A 42 15.98 -12.02 6.73
N VAL A 43 14.69 -11.72 6.97
CA VAL A 43 13.79 -12.61 7.73
C VAL A 43 13.61 -13.93 6.99
N LEU A 44 13.28 -13.87 5.71
CA LEU A 44 13.04 -15.06 4.88
C LEU A 44 14.31 -15.89 4.73
N GLY A 45 15.47 -15.23 4.52
CA GLY A 45 16.77 -15.89 4.37
C GLY A 45 17.24 -16.69 5.60
N ARG A 46 16.77 -16.33 6.81
CA ARG A 46 17.03 -17.08 8.04
C ARG A 46 15.92 -18.10 8.38
N GLY A 47 14.96 -18.33 7.48
CA GLY A 47 13.85 -19.26 7.68
C GLY A 47 12.69 -18.67 8.50
N GLY A 48 12.61 -17.35 8.67
CA GLY A 48 11.49 -16.67 9.30
C GLY A 48 10.22 -16.69 8.42
N SER A 49 9.07 -16.34 9.01
CA SER A 49 7.79 -16.40 8.32
C SER A 49 7.56 -15.25 7.33
N ALA A 50 6.76 -15.51 6.28
CA ALA A 50 6.28 -14.48 5.36
C ALA A 50 5.58 -13.34 6.11
N LEU A 51 4.79 -13.66 7.12
CA LEU A 51 4.06 -12.69 7.94
C LEU A 51 4.98 -11.73 8.70
N GLU A 52 6.08 -12.24 9.30
CA GLU A 52 7.11 -11.40 9.93
C GLU A 52 7.84 -10.53 8.90
N ALA A 53 8.15 -11.09 7.74
CA ALA A 53 8.87 -10.38 6.67
C ALA A 53 8.06 -9.17 6.16
N VAL A 54 6.77 -9.35 5.85
CA VAL A 54 5.92 -8.24 5.36
C VAL A 54 5.68 -7.20 6.45
N GLU A 55 5.47 -7.60 7.71
CA GLU A 55 5.31 -6.66 8.83
C GLU A 55 6.55 -5.77 8.98
N LEU A 56 7.75 -6.35 9.01
CA LEU A 56 8.99 -5.60 9.20
C LEU A 56 9.34 -4.72 7.98
N ALA A 57 9.06 -5.17 6.76
CA ALA A 57 9.24 -4.38 5.55
C ALA A 57 8.30 -3.15 5.54
N VAL A 58 7.00 -3.34 5.81
CA VAL A 58 6.03 -2.24 5.88
C VAL A 58 6.34 -1.30 7.04
N ARG A 59 6.74 -1.81 8.20
CA ARG A 59 7.18 -0.99 9.32
C ARG A 59 8.35 -0.08 8.96
N SER A 60 9.34 -0.59 8.22
CA SER A 60 10.46 0.23 7.73
C SER A 60 10.00 1.37 6.82
N LEU A 61 8.98 1.12 5.98
CA LEU A 61 8.37 2.15 5.13
C LEU A 61 7.53 3.15 5.94
N GLU A 62 6.81 2.71 6.98
CA GLU A 62 6.07 3.59 7.91
C GLU A 62 6.99 4.50 8.73
N ASP A 63 8.19 4.04 9.10
CA ASP A 63 9.18 4.84 9.84
C ASP A 63 9.90 5.86 8.92
N CYS A 64 9.77 5.72 7.58
CA CYS A 64 10.38 6.59 6.58
C CYS A 64 9.44 7.74 6.18
N PRO A 65 9.81 9.02 6.35
CA PRO A 65 8.95 10.16 6.05
C PRO A 65 8.69 10.40 4.55
N LEU A 66 9.38 9.65 3.67
CA LEU A 66 9.23 9.78 2.22
C LEU A 66 7.89 9.22 1.70
N PHE A 67 7.34 8.19 2.37
CA PHE A 67 6.16 7.47 1.93
C PHE A 67 4.91 7.91 2.69
N ASN A 68 3.75 7.77 2.07
CA ASN A 68 2.46 8.09 2.67
C ASN A 68 1.95 6.96 3.57
N ALA A 69 2.63 6.72 4.66
CA ALA A 69 2.24 5.78 5.72
C ALA A 69 3.02 6.12 7.00
N GLY A 70 2.47 5.84 8.18
CA GLY A 70 3.16 6.11 9.44
C GLY A 70 3.66 7.55 9.52
N ARG A 71 4.98 7.74 9.71
CA ARG A 71 5.63 9.04 9.90
C ARG A 71 5.47 10.00 8.72
N GLY A 72 5.25 9.50 7.48
CA GLY A 72 5.05 10.32 6.29
C GLY A 72 3.59 10.42 5.85
N ALA A 73 2.63 10.04 6.71
CA ALA A 73 1.21 10.08 6.40
C ALA A 73 0.73 11.50 6.05
N VAL A 74 -0.17 11.60 5.08
CA VAL A 74 -0.82 12.84 4.68
C VAL A 74 -1.79 13.35 5.74
N PHE A 75 -2.20 14.61 5.63
CA PHE A 75 -3.16 15.26 6.53
C PHE A 75 -4.61 15.11 6.02
N THR A 76 -5.55 14.97 6.96
CA THR A 76 -6.98 15.16 6.73
C THR A 76 -7.32 16.65 6.55
N HIS A 77 -8.54 16.94 6.14
CA HIS A 77 -9.07 18.31 6.04
C HIS A 77 -8.95 19.09 7.36
N GLU A 78 -9.14 18.41 8.47
CA GLU A 78 -9.08 18.99 9.81
C GLU A 78 -7.64 19.14 10.35
N GLY A 79 -6.62 18.79 9.53
CA GLY A 79 -5.21 18.90 9.92
C GLY A 79 -4.74 17.79 10.86
N HIS A 80 -5.40 16.63 10.85
CA HIS A 80 -4.96 15.44 11.58
C HIS A 80 -4.34 14.40 10.63
N HIS A 81 -3.60 13.45 11.22
CA HIS A 81 -3.22 12.21 10.53
C HIS A 81 -4.22 11.11 10.91
N GLU A 82 -4.80 10.46 9.90
CA GLU A 82 -5.63 9.27 10.06
C GLU A 82 -5.06 8.18 9.17
N MET A 83 -4.58 7.11 9.79
CA MET A 83 -3.83 6.07 9.10
C MET A 83 -4.61 4.76 9.10
N ASP A 84 -4.47 4.00 8.03
CA ASP A 84 -5.12 2.72 7.82
C ASP A 84 -4.05 1.66 7.53
N ALA A 85 -4.25 0.43 8.02
CA ALA A 85 -3.37 -0.69 7.69
C ALA A 85 -4.10 -2.03 7.75
N ALA A 86 -3.62 -3.00 6.97
CA ALA A 86 -4.07 -4.39 7.04
C ALA A 86 -2.89 -5.35 6.86
N ILE A 87 -3.01 -6.52 7.47
CA ILE A 87 -2.10 -7.65 7.32
C ILE A 87 -2.89 -8.95 7.23
N MET A 88 -2.44 -9.89 6.39
CA MET A 88 -3.11 -11.18 6.19
C MET A 88 -2.12 -12.34 6.09
N ASP A 89 -2.40 -13.43 6.81
CA ASP A 89 -1.72 -14.72 6.75
C ASP A 89 -2.45 -15.63 5.74
N GLY A 90 -1.80 -15.94 4.62
CA GLY A 90 -2.37 -16.79 3.57
C GLY A 90 -2.56 -18.24 3.96
N ARG A 91 -1.88 -18.73 5.00
CA ARG A 91 -1.95 -20.12 5.46
C ARG A 91 -3.33 -20.49 5.97
N ILE A 92 -3.95 -19.62 6.77
CA ILE A 92 -5.25 -19.85 7.41
C ILE A 92 -6.24 -18.74 7.09
N ARG A 93 -5.86 -17.78 6.25
CA ARG A 93 -6.60 -16.57 5.91
C ARG A 93 -6.98 -15.72 7.13
N ALA A 94 -6.19 -15.79 8.21
CA ALA A 94 -6.31 -14.88 9.33
C ALA A 94 -5.89 -13.48 8.87
N ALA A 95 -6.63 -12.47 9.29
CA ALA A 95 -6.37 -11.09 8.93
C ALA A 95 -6.63 -10.14 10.09
N GLY A 96 -5.93 -9.02 10.09
CA GLY A 96 -6.18 -7.92 11.00
C GLY A 96 -6.02 -6.60 10.28
N ALA A 97 -6.87 -5.63 10.62
CA ALA A 97 -6.84 -4.31 10.02
C ALA A 97 -7.24 -3.23 11.04
N VAL A 98 -6.74 -2.02 10.80
CA VAL A 98 -7.10 -0.82 11.55
C VAL A 98 -7.40 0.33 10.61
N THR A 99 -8.36 1.20 11.01
CA THR A 99 -8.73 2.40 10.24
C THR A 99 -8.74 3.63 11.13
N GLY A 100 -8.29 4.75 10.56
CA GLY A 100 -8.34 6.07 11.20
C GLY A 100 -7.47 6.20 12.44
N VAL A 101 -6.48 5.32 12.67
CA VAL A 101 -5.60 5.42 13.85
C VAL A 101 -4.74 6.67 13.77
N ARG A 102 -4.52 7.33 14.93
CA ARG A 102 -3.89 8.65 14.99
C ARG A 102 -2.61 8.72 15.81
N SER A 103 -2.40 7.75 16.70
CA SER A 103 -1.31 7.84 17.68
C SER A 103 -0.36 6.65 17.67
N VAL A 104 -0.77 5.49 17.15
CA VAL A 104 0.12 4.33 17.07
C VAL A 104 1.26 4.59 16.07
N GLN A 105 2.51 4.40 16.51
CA GLN A 105 3.69 4.70 15.69
C GLN A 105 3.66 3.95 14.35
N ASN A 106 3.35 2.66 14.40
CA ASN A 106 3.28 1.79 13.25
C ASN A 106 1.89 1.15 13.12
N PRO A 107 1.01 1.68 12.26
CA PRO A 107 -0.33 1.13 12.03
C PRO A 107 -0.34 -0.36 11.68
N ILE A 108 0.66 -0.84 10.96
CA ILE A 108 0.78 -2.26 10.61
C ILE A 108 0.91 -3.18 11.83
N ARG A 109 1.57 -2.71 12.90
CA ARG A 109 1.66 -3.46 14.17
C ARG A 109 0.31 -3.51 14.89
N ALA A 110 -0.48 -2.45 14.80
CA ALA A 110 -1.84 -2.46 15.34
C ALA A 110 -2.74 -3.42 14.54
N ALA A 111 -2.64 -3.44 13.22
CA ALA A 111 -3.33 -4.41 12.38
C ALA A 111 -2.93 -5.86 12.75
N ARG A 112 -1.62 -6.12 12.94
CA ARG A 112 -1.12 -7.41 13.42
C ARG A 112 -1.69 -7.77 14.80
N LEU A 113 -1.76 -6.82 15.71
CA LEU A 113 -2.31 -7.01 17.05
C LEU A 113 -3.80 -7.40 17.00
N VAL A 114 -4.60 -6.76 16.12
CA VAL A 114 -6.01 -7.13 15.90
C VAL A 114 -6.10 -8.60 15.50
N MET A 115 -5.31 -9.05 14.53
CA MET A 115 -5.31 -10.44 14.07
C MET A 115 -4.92 -11.43 15.18
N ASP A 116 -3.88 -11.11 15.98
CA ASP A 116 -3.29 -12.06 16.92
C ASP A 116 -3.99 -12.09 18.28
N LYS A 117 -4.69 -11.03 18.68
CA LYS A 117 -5.17 -10.83 20.06
C LYS A 117 -6.66 -10.60 20.19
N THR A 118 -7.40 -10.58 19.10
CA THR A 118 -8.86 -10.38 19.12
C THR A 118 -9.58 -11.38 18.22
N GLU A 119 -10.89 -11.47 18.36
CA GLU A 119 -11.78 -12.21 17.45
C GLU A 119 -12.19 -11.34 16.24
N HIS A 120 -11.78 -10.07 16.23
CA HIS A 120 -12.13 -9.12 15.19
C HIS A 120 -11.12 -9.16 14.05
N VAL A 121 -11.56 -8.75 12.87
CA VAL A 121 -10.71 -8.57 11.69
C VAL A 121 -10.36 -7.10 11.48
N LEU A 122 -11.29 -6.18 11.77
CA LEU A 122 -11.13 -4.76 11.48
C LEU A 122 -11.61 -3.92 12.67
N LEU A 123 -10.74 -3.04 13.15
CA LEU A 123 -11.07 -2.07 14.20
C LEU A 123 -10.86 -0.63 13.71
N GLY A 124 -11.81 0.25 14.06
CA GLY A 124 -11.71 1.69 13.80
C GLY A 124 -11.24 2.50 15.00
N TYR A 125 -10.78 3.73 14.72
CA TYR A 125 -10.54 4.74 15.75
C TYR A 125 -11.86 5.06 16.51
N PRO A 126 -11.83 5.30 17.84
CA PRO A 126 -10.66 5.33 18.73
C PRO A 126 -10.30 3.96 19.34
N GLY A 127 -11.10 2.93 19.07
CA GLY A 127 -10.93 1.60 19.67
C GLY A 127 -9.61 0.95 19.28
N ALA A 128 -9.17 1.11 18.04
CA ALA A 128 -7.90 0.57 17.55
C ALA A 128 -6.69 1.18 18.30
N ASP A 129 -6.67 2.51 18.51
CA ASP A 129 -5.61 3.18 19.30
C ASP A 129 -5.66 2.77 20.78
N ALA A 130 -6.84 2.52 21.34
CA ALA A 130 -6.99 2.05 22.71
C ALA A 130 -6.43 0.64 22.88
N LEU A 131 -6.73 -0.29 21.96
CA LEU A 131 -6.17 -1.63 21.93
C LEU A 131 -4.63 -1.60 21.80
N ALA A 132 -4.11 -0.79 20.89
CA ALA A 132 -2.66 -0.61 20.69
C ALA A 132 -1.97 -0.15 21.99
N ARG A 133 -2.53 0.82 22.69
CA ARG A 133 -2.02 1.33 23.97
C ARG A 133 -2.09 0.28 25.08
N GLN A 134 -3.21 -0.44 25.18
CA GLN A 134 -3.41 -1.50 26.17
C GLN A 134 -2.35 -2.62 26.04
N HIS A 135 -1.92 -2.92 24.81
CA HIS A 135 -0.91 -3.93 24.53
C HIS A 135 0.52 -3.39 24.43
N GLY A 136 0.75 -2.12 24.84
CA GLY A 136 2.08 -1.53 24.94
C GLY A 136 2.75 -1.24 23.58
N LEU A 137 1.98 -1.06 22.50
CA LEU A 137 2.57 -0.57 21.26
C LEU A 137 3.07 0.88 21.44
N PRO A 138 4.19 1.26 20.80
CA PRO A 138 4.66 2.64 20.84
C PRO A 138 3.59 3.60 20.32
N MET A 139 3.25 4.59 21.16
CA MET A 139 2.32 5.66 20.81
C MET A 139 3.10 6.96 20.65
N GLN A 140 2.76 7.74 19.65
CA GLN A 140 3.47 8.99 19.30
C GLN A 140 2.52 10.18 19.32
N PRO A 141 3.01 11.37 19.68
CA PRO A 141 2.26 12.59 19.56
C PRO A 141 2.13 13.02 18.08
N PRO A 142 1.18 13.93 17.74
CA PRO A 142 0.95 14.36 16.36
C PRO A 142 2.20 14.90 15.64
N GLU A 143 3.11 15.54 16.38
CA GLU A 143 4.35 16.14 15.85
C GLU A 143 5.32 15.10 15.28
N TYR A 144 5.23 13.83 15.70
CA TYR A 144 6.02 12.73 15.16
C TYR A 144 5.69 12.47 13.69
N PHE A 145 4.41 12.59 13.31
CA PHE A 145 3.91 12.33 11.97
C PHE A 145 4.03 13.55 11.05
N PHE A 146 4.25 14.73 11.63
CA PHE A 146 4.36 15.97 10.86
C PHE A 146 5.57 15.96 9.93
N THR A 147 5.35 16.31 8.67
CA THR A 147 6.40 16.69 7.72
C THR A 147 6.01 17.98 7.00
N GLN A 148 6.98 18.87 6.76
CA GLN A 148 6.71 20.13 6.07
C GLN A 148 6.11 19.88 4.69
N GLN A 149 6.64 18.91 3.95
CA GLN A 149 6.12 18.54 2.62
C GLN A 149 4.63 18.19 2.67
N ARG A 150 4.17 17.38 3.64
CA ARG A 150 2.75 16.99 3.75
C ARG A 150 1.87 18.15 4.17
N TYR A 151 2.40 19.03 5.00
CA TYR A 151 1.69 20.23 5.40
C TYR A 151 1.50 21.20 4.23
N ASP A 152 2.55 21.41 3.41
CA ASP A 152 2.46 22.26 2.22
C ASP A 152 1.44 21.69 1.21
N GLN A 153 1.42 20.38 1.01
CA GLN A 153 0.42 19.70 0.18
C GLN A 153 -1.01 19.89 0.69
N LEU A 154 -1.22 19.89 2.03
CA LEU A 154 -2.53 20.20 2.60
C LEU A 154 -2.93 21.65 2.31
N GLN A 155 -2.02 22.64 2.51
CA GLN A 155 -2.32 24.04 2.27
C GLN A 155 -2.71 24.30 0.81
N GLU A 156 -2.01 23.69 -0.13
CA GLU A 156 -2.34 23.75 -1.56
C GLU A 156 -3.72 23.14 -1.84
N ALA A 157 -4.00 21.94 -1.30
CA ALA A 157 -5.29 21.27 -1.49
C ALA A 157 -6.47 22.04 -0.88
N LEU A 158 -6.26 22.71 0.25
CA LEU A 158 -7.27 23.60 0.89
C LEU A 158 -7.53 24.83 0.04
N ALA A 159 -6.49 25.47 -0.50
CA ALA A 159 -6.63 26.63 -1.37
C ALA A 159 -7.39 26.30 -2.67
N GLU A 160 -7.23 25.10 -3.19
CA GLU A 160 -7.93 24.62 -4.39
C GLU A 160 -9.35 24.08 -4.10
N GLY A 161 -9.73 23.90 -2.83
CA GLY A 161 -11.02 23.33 -2.43
C GLY A 161 -11.20 21.85 -2.80
N ARG A 162 -10.10 21.12 -3.02
CA ARG A 162 -10.11 19.73 -3.50
C ARG A 162 -9.41 18.77 -2.54
N MET A 163 -9.87 17.52 -2.50
CA MET A 163 -9.07 16.41 -1.96
C MET A 163 -7.98 16.04 -2.96
N ARG A 164 -6.75 15.80 -2.48
CA ARG A 164 -5.62 15.41 -3.34
C ARG A 164 -5.08 14.04 -2.96
N LEU A 165 -4.78 13.25 -3.98
CA LEU A 165 -3.90 12.11 -3.84
C LEU A 165 -2.45 12.60 -3.67
N ASP A 166 -1.64 11.86 -2.96
CA ASP A 166 -0.25 12.21 -2.67
C ASP A 166 0.56 12.44 -3.97
N HIS A 167 1.40 13.49 -3.99
CA HIS A 167 2.33 13.83 -5.09
C HIS A 167 1.75 14.55 -6.34
N SER A 168 0.76 15.44 -6.26
CA SER A 168 0.37 16.28 -7.39
C SER A 168 1.02 17.68 -7.35
N GLU A 169 1.64 18.13 -8.44
CA GLU A 169 1.94 19.55 -8.70
C GLU A 169 0.78 20.19 -9.46
N ALA A 170 0.45 21.44 -9.11
CA ALA A 170 -0.68 22.16 -9.66
C ALA A 170 -0.42 22.64 -11.09
N LEU A 171 -1.40 22.51 -11.98
CA LEU A 171 -1.59 23.40 -13.14
C LEU A 171 -3.08 23.71 -13.22
N GLU A 172 -3.36 25.01 -13.33
CA GLU A 172 -4.71 25.59 -13.39
C GLU A 172 -5.38 25.33 -14.73
N THR A 173 -6.68 25.01 -14.71
CA THR A 173 -7.64 25.47 -15.73
C THR A 173 -9.06 25.38 -15.18
N GLU A 174 -9.76 26.51 -15.21
CA GLU A 174 -11.19 26.61 -14.94
C GLU A 174 -12.03 25.93 -16.02
N ALA A 175 -13.02 25.13 -15.62
CA ALA A 175 -14.06 24.65 -16.52
C ALA A 175 -15.45 24.72 -15.83
N PRO A 176 -16.51 25.05 -16.58
CA PRO A 176 -17.83 25.37 -16.05
C PRO A 176 -18.59 24.14 -15.56
N LEU A 177 -19.49 24.37 -14.59
CA LEU A 177 -20.40 23.39 -14.01
C LEU A 177 -21.26 22.72 -15.07
N GLN A 178 -21.09 21.42 -15.25
CA GLN A 178 -22.01 20.54 -15.98
C GLN A 178 -22.59 19.49 -15.06
N GLU A 179 -23.83 19.04 -15.39
CA GLU A 179 -24.64 18.07 -14.62
C GLU A 179 -23.87 16.79 -14.25
N PRO A 180 -24.26 16.06 -13.18
CA PRO A 180 -23.52 14.92 -12.68
C PRO A 180 -23.54 13.78 -13.68
N ALA A 181 -22.60 13.81 -14.62
CA ALA A 181 -22.21 12.62 -15.34
C ALA A 181 -21.61 11.61 -14.35
N ALA A 182 -21.83 10.35 -14.62
CA ALA A 182 -21.26 9.25 -13.84
C ALA A 182 -19.75 9.48 -13.65
N PHE A 183 -19.38 9.93 -12.46
CA PHE A 183 -18.05 10.28 -12.00
C PHE A 183 -17.36 11.46 -12.72
N PRO A 184 -17.00 12.56 -12.01
CA PRO A 184 -16.20 13.63 -12.63
C PRO A 184 -14.89 13.01 -13.16
N ASN A 185 -14.54 13.39 -14.39
CA ASN A 185 -13.21 13.12 -14.93
C ASN A 185 -12.19 13.75 -13.99
N GLU A 186 -11.53 12.93 -13.20
CA GLU A 186 -10.51 13.37 -12.30
C GLU A 186 -9.24 13.68 -13.09
N ASP A 187 -8.56 14.78 -12.73
CA ASP A 187 -7.31 15.24 -13.33
C ASP A 187 -6.26 14.11 -13.37
N PRO A 188 -5.68 13.78 -14.54
CA PRO A 188 -4.68 12.73 -14.70
C PRO A 188 -3.35 12.99 -13.93
N LYS A 189 -3.21 14.10 -13.22
CA LYS A 189 -2.01 14.47 -12.46
C LYS A 189 -2.02 14.01 -10.99
N LYS A 190 -2.87 13.07 -10.61
CA LYS A 190 -2.99 12.58 -9.24
C LYS A 190 -1.93 11.53 -8.93
N LYS A 191 -1.07 11.83 -7.96
CA LYS A 191 -0.05 10.93 -7.43
C LYS A 191 -0.59 10.28 -6.15
N MET A 192 -0.45 8.96 -6.04
CA MET A 192 -0.99 8.13 -4.95
C MET A 192 0.14 7.58 -4.09
N GLY A 193 -0.05 7.54 -2.79
CA GLY A 193 0.92 7.00 -1.86
C GLY A 193 0.28 6.01 -0.89
N THR A 194 0.72 4.80 -0.93
CA THR A 194 0.38 3.69 -0.03
C THR A 194 1.59 2.80 0.00
N VAL A 195 1.97 2.24 1.12
CA VAL A 195 3.06 1.27 1.19
C VAL A 195 2.53 -0.13 1.39
N GLY A 196 3.26 -1.13 0.89
CA GLY A 196 2.87 -2.50 1.15
C GLY A 196 3.96 -3.50 0.77
N ALA A 197 3.78 -4.72 1.24
CA ALA A 197 4.68 -5.83 0.98
C ALA A 197 3.92 -7.16 0.90
N VAL A 198 4.43 -8.08 0.09
CA VAL A 198 3.96 -9.45 -0.05
C VAL A 198 5.15 -10.39 -0.01
N ALA A 199 4.98 -11.56 0.61
CA ALA A 199 6.05 -12.53 0.75
C ALA A 199 5.59 -13.96 0.60
N LEU A 200 6.51 -14.81 0.13
CA LEU A 200 6.48 -16.26 0.24
C LEU A 200 7.66 -16.69 1.12
N ASP A 201 7.43 -17.50 2.16
CA ASP A 201 8.50 -18.05 2.99
C ASP A 201 8.96 -19.44 2.52
N VAL A 202 10.05 -19.92 3.12
CA VAL A 202 10.64 -21.24 2.83
C VAL A 202 9.72 -22.43 3.15
N HIS A 203 8.63 -22.19 3.89
CA HIS A 203 7.62 -23.19 4.25
C HIS A 203 6.42 -23.18 3.29
N GLY A 204 6.44 -22.32 2.25
CA GLY A 204 5.36 -22.18 1.28
C GLY A 204 4.19 -21.34 1.77
N ASN A 205 4.37 -20.53 2.83
CA ASN A 205 3.33 -19.65 3.31
C ASN A 205 3.42 -18.27 2.67
N LEU A 206 2.27 -17.73 2.31
CA LEU A 206 2.09 -16.40 1.75
C LEU A 206 1.59 -15.42 2.80
N ALA A 207 2.02 -14.17 2.70
CA ALA A 207 1.49 -13.08 3.52
C ALA A 207 1.47 -11.76 2.74
N ALA A 208 0.52 -10.88 3.09
CA ALA A 208 0.39 -9.53 2.55
C ALA A 208 0.21 -8.51 3.68
N ALA A 209 0.75 -7.31 3.48
CA ALA A 209 0.59 -6.18 4.39
C ALA A 209 0.52 -4.88 3.58
N THR A 210 -0.38 -3.97 3.97
CA THR A 210 -0.57 -2.65 3.34
C THR A 210 -0.80 -1.60 4.41
N SER A 211 -0.24 -0.40 4.24
CA SER A 211 -0.41 0.73 5.17
C SER A 211 -0.45 2.07 4.42
N THR A 212 -1.27 3.01 4.90
CA THR A 212 -1.48 4.30 4.23
C THR A 212 -1.93 5.40 5.19
N GLY A 213 -1.63 6.66 4.84
CA GLY A 213 -2.29 7.86 5.38
C GLY A 213 -3.56 8.24 4.61
N GLY A 214 -3.88 7.56 3.51
CA GLY A 214 -5.00 7.89 2.64
C GLY A 214 -4.71 9.02 1.66
N MET A 215 -5.70 9.89 1.42
CA MET A 215 -5.62 11.05 0.50
C MET A 215 -5.38 12.34 1.28
N THR A 216 -4.57 13.25 0.74
CA THR A 216 -4.40 14.60 1.27
C THR A 216 -5.74 15.33 1.24
N ASN A 217 -6.06 16.05 2.32
CA ASN A 217 -7.32 16.79 2.47
C ASN A 217 -8.57 15.89 2.48
N LYS A 218 -8.43 14.59 2.83
CA LYS A 218 -9.57 13.68 2.97
C LYS A 218 -10.51 14.18 4.07
N GLN A 219 -11.81 14.04 3.83
CA GLN A 219 -12.89 14.45 4.73
C GLN A 219 -13.68 13.23 5.25
N TYR A 220 -14.46 13.45 6.30
CA TYR A 220 -15.40 12.46 6.84
C TYR A 220 -14.76 11.13 7.23
N SER A 221 -13.47 11.16 7.64
CA SER A 221 -12.70 9.96 7.97
C SER A 221 -12.69 8.94 6.81
N ARG A 222 -12.51 9.41 5.57
CA ARG A 222 -12.50 8.58 4.35
C ARG A 222 -11.51 7.43 4.48
N ILE A 223 -11.98 6.21 4.23
CA ILE A 223 -11.22 4.98 4.21
C ILE A 223 -11.07 4.52 2.76
N GLY A 224 -9.84 4.20 2.34
CA GLY A 224 -9.54 3.62 1.03
C GLY A 224 -9.55 2.08 1.05
N ASP A 225 -8.94 1.51 0.02
CA ASP A 225 -8.83 0.06 -0.18
C ASP A 225 -7.86 -0.62 0.79
N SER A 226 -6.83 0.07 1.26
CA SER A 226 -5.69 -0.51 2.00
C SER A 226 -6.09 -1.36 3.21
N PRO A 227 -7.02 -0.94 4.09
CA PRO A 227 -7.41 -1.73 5.25
C PRO A 227 -8.48 -2.79 4.92
N ILE A 228 -8.99 -2.84 3.70
CA ILE A 228 -10.09 -3.71 3.30
C ILE A 228 -9.55 -5.00 2.68
N ILE A 229 -9.73 -6.10 3.41
CA ILE A 229 -9.32 -7.43 2.97
C ILE A 229 -10.06 -7.80 1.68
N GLY A 230 -9.29 -8.16 0.65
CA GLY A 230 -9.79 -8.46 -0.68
C GLY A 230 -9.77 -7.27 -1.64
N ALA A 231 -9.75 -6.02 -1.15
CA ALA A 231 -9.60 -4.83 -2.01
C ALA A 231 -8.15 -4.40 -2.14
N GLY A 232 -7.52 -3.96 -1.05
CA GLY A 232 -6.14 -3.47 -1.02
C GLY A 232 -5.12 -4.49 -0.50
N THR A 233 -5.55 -5.47 0.27
CA THR A 233 -4.70 -6.49 0.92
C THR A 233 -5.35 -7.85 0.83
N PHE A 234 -4.63 -8.86 0.35
CA PHE A 234 -5.13 -10.24 0.31
C PHE A 234 -3.98 -11.26 0.33
N ALA A 235 -4.17 -12.40 0.99
CA ALA A 235 -3.26 -13.54 0.93
C ALA A 235 -4.01 -14.87 1.10
N ASP A 236 -3.70 -15.85 0.24
CA ASP A 236 -4.16 -17.22 0.29
C ASP A 236 -3.09 -18.15 -0.28
N ASN A 237 -2.61 -19.12 0.52
CA ASN A 237 -1.57 -20.06 0.09
C ASN A 237 -1.95 -20.88 -1.16
N ARG A 238 -3.24 -20.97 -1.50
CA ARG A 238 -3.72 -21.67 -2.70
C ARG A 238 -3.50 -20.87 -3.98
N THR A 239 -3.28 -19.56 -3.86
CA THR A 239 -3.19 -18.65 -5.03
C THR A 239 -2.01 -17.69 -4.89
N CYS A 240 -2.20 -16.55 -4.19
CA CYS A 240 -1.21 -15.48 -4.14
C CYS A 240 -1.37 -14.58 -2.91
N ALA A 241 -0.36 -13.76 -2.66
CA ALA A 241 -0.40 -12.59 -1.77
C ALA A 241 -0.34 -11.30 -2.61
N ILE A 242 -1.15 -10.30 -2.27
CA ILE A 242 -1.32 -9.05 -3.02
C ILE A 242 -1.38 -7.87 -2.07
N SER A 243 -0.69 -6.79 -2.42
CA SER A 243 -0.81 -5.47 -1.82
C SER A 243 -0.98 -4.42 -2.91
N CYS A 244 -2.05 -3.62 -2.82
CA CYS A 244 -2.45 -2.64 -3.82
C CYS A 244 -2.08 -1.21 -3.40
N THR A 245 -1.94 -0.34 -4.39
CA THR A 245 -1.77 1.09 -4.25
C THR A 245 -2.42 1.81 -5.42
N GLY A 246 -3.25 2.81 -5.13
CA GLY A 246 -3.95 3.50 -6.20
C GLY A 246 -5.11 4.34 -5.70
N HIS A 247 -6.03 4.65 -6.61
CA HIS A 247 -7.26 5.35 -6.28
C HIS A 247 -8.23 4.38 -5.57
N GLY A 248 -8.24 4.42 -4.24
CA GLY A 248 -8.87 3.45 -3.38
C GLY A 248 -10.33 3.14 -3.70
N GLU A 249 -11.12 4.13 -4.15
CA GLU A 249 -12.52 3.98 -4.50
C GLU A 249 -12.75 2.97 -5.63
N PHE A 250 -11.85 2.93 -6.63
CA PHE A 250 -11.93 1.97 -7.72
C PHE A 250 -11.46 0.59 -7.29
N PHE A 251 -10.40 0.52 -6.48
CA PHE A 251 -9.90 -0.74 -5.92
C PHE A 251 -10.93 -1.40 -4.99
N LEU A 252 -11.64 -0.60 -4.18
CA LEU A 252 -12.77 -1.07 -3.35
C LEU A 252 -13.90 -1.64 -4.21
N ARG A 253 -14.36 -0.89 -5.21
CA ARG A 253 -15.49 -1.28 -6.05
C ARG A 253 -15.20 -2.51 -6.91
N ALA A 254 -13.95 -2.65 -7.36
CA ALA A 254 -13.50 -3.78 -8.17
C ALA A 254 -13.03 -4.98 -7.32
N VAL A 255 -12.85 -4.82 -6.00
CA VAL A 255 -12.32 -5.84 -5.08
C VAL A 255 -11.01 -6.45 -5.61
N VAL A 256 -10.09 -5.58 -6.04
CA VAL A 256 -8.96 -5.88 -6.93
C VAL A 256 -8.12 -7.05 -6.47
N ALA A 257 -7.71 -7.07 -5.20
CA ALA A 257 -6.82 -8.10 -4.69
C ALA A 257 -7.47 -9.50 -4.70
N HIS A 258 -8.73 -9.62 -4.31
CA HIS A 258 -9.45 -10.88 -4.31
C HIS A 258 -9.83 -11.34 -5.73
N ASP A 259 -10.15 -10.41 -6.64
CA ASP A 259 -10.48 -10.74 -8.03
C ASP A 259 -9.30 -11.42 -8.77
N ILE A 260 -8.07 -10.98 -8.52
CA ILE A 260 -6.86 -11.64 -9.03
C ILE A 260 -6.77 -13.08 -8.51
N SER A 261 -6.94 -13.28 -7.20
CA SER A 261 -6.95 -14.61 -6.59
C SER A 261 -8.03 -15.50 -7.19
N CYS A 262 -9.24 -14.98 -7.42
CA CYS A 262 -10.34 -15.70 -8.08
C CYS A 262 -10.00 -16.12 -9.51
N LEU A 263 -9.35 -15.28 -10.30
CA LEU A 263 -8.91 -15.62 -11.65
C LEU A 263 -7.90 -16.77 -11.64
N MET A 264 -6.98 -16.80 -10.67
CA MET A 264 -6.05 -17.91 -10.47
C MET A 264 -6.79 -19.18 -10.03
N GLU A 265 -7.65 -19.09 -9.01
CA GLU A 265 -8.34 -20.25 -8.41
C GLU A 265 -9.36 -20.89 -9.36
N TYR A 266 -10.23 -20.08 -9.97
CA TYR A 266 -11.38 -20.58 -10.73
C TYR A 266 -11.10 -20.73 -12.23
N ARG A 267 -10.13 -19.99 -12.77
CA ARG A 267 -9.79 -20.04 -14.19
C ARG A 267 -8.40 -20.64 -14.47
N GLY A 268 -7.61 -20.93 -13.41
CA GLY A 268 -6.28 -21.51 -13.56
C GLY A 268 -5.27 -20.58 -14.26
N LEU A 269 -5.49 -19.24 -14.22
CA LEU A 269 -4.59 -18.29 -14.85
C LEU A 269 -3.30 -18.18 -14.04
N SER A 270 -2.19 -17.87 -14.73
CA SER A 270 -0.95 -17.48 -14.06
C SER A 270 -1.12 -16.17 -13.30
N LEU A 271 -0.27 -15.93 -12.28
CA LEU A 271 -0.25 -14.69 -11.52
C LEU A 271 -0.14 -13.47 -12.43
N SER A 272 0.82 -13.49 -13.36
CA SER A 272 1.07 -12.39 -14.29
C SER A 272 -0.16 -12.07 -15.16
N GLU A 273 -0.82 -13.11 -15.68
CA GLU A 273 -2.00 -12.96 -16.54
C GLU A 273 -3.22 -12.46 -15.76
N ALA A 274 -3.48 -13.01 -14.56
CA ALA A 274 -4.55 -12.55 -13.68
C ALA A 274 -4.36 -11.08 -13.28
N CYS A 275 -3.15 -10.69 -12.87
CA CYS A 275 -2.78 -9.32 -12.55
C CYS A 275 -2.96 -8.37 -13.74
N ARG A 276 -2.51 -8.77 -14.95
CA ARG A 276 -2.67 -7.96 -16.17
C ARG A 276 -4.14 -7.70 -16.47
N ILE A 277 -4.98 -8.74 -16.44
CA ILE A 277 -6.42 -8.62 -16.70
C ILE A 277 -7.06 -7.64 -15.71
N VAL A 278 -6.79 -7.77 -14.42
CA VAL A 278 -7.46 -6.93 -13.42
C VAL A 278 -6.98 -5.48 -13.53
N VAL A 279 -5.68 -5.22 -13.65
CA VAL A 279 -5.15 -3.84 -13.68
C VAL A 279 -5.45 -3.14 -15.00
N HIS A 280 -5.32 -3.82 -16.15
CA HIS A 280 -5.42 -3.15 -17.45
C HIS A 280 -6.78 -3.34 -18.13
N ASP A 281 -7.43 -4.50 -17.98
CA ASP A 281 -8.66 -4.79 -18.73
C ASP A 281 -9.92 -4.55 -17.88
N LYS A 282 -9.82 -4.50 -16.52
CA LYS A 282 -10.96 -4.27 -15.63
C LYS A 282 -10.90 -2.93 -14.89
N LEU A 283 -9.75 -2.59 -14.30
CA LEU A 283 -9.61 -1.39 -13.49
C LEU A 283 -9.44 -0.12 -14.34
N ALA A 284 -8.56 -0.13 -15.35
CA ALA A 284 -8.30 1.02 -16.22
C ALA A 284 -9.55 1.50 -16.97
N PRO A 285 -10.42 0.65 -17.56
CA PRO A 285 -11.63 1.10 -18.25
C PRO A 285 -12.65 1.81 -17.39
N ILE A 286 -12.66 1.58 -16.07
CA ILE A 286 -13.55 2.28 -15.15
C ILE A 286 -12.93 3.54 -14.55
N GLY A 287 -11.74 3.94 -15.01
CA GLY A 287 -11.01 5.11 -14.53
C GLY A 287 -10.11 4.85 -13.33
N GLY A 288 -9.93 3.59 -12.93
CA GLY A 288 -9.05 3.24 -11.80
C GLY A 288 -7.58 3.30 -12.21
N GLU A 289 -6.79 4.11 -11.50
CA GLU A 289 -5.35 4.27 -11.69
C GLU A 289 -4.60 3.77 -10.47
N GLY A 290 -3.45 3.10 -10.71
CA GLY A 290 -2.60 2.58 -9.66
C GLY A 290 -1.84 1.33 -10.08
N GLY A 291 -1.50 0.50 -9.10
CA GLY A 291 -0.77 -0.75 -9.30
C GLY A 291 -0.81 -1.64 -8.06
N LEU A 292 -0.05 -2.71 -8.10
CA LEU A 292 0.06 -3.66 -7.00
C LEU A 292 1.39 -4.42 -7.06
N VAL A 293 1.73 -5.04 -5.96
CA VAL A 293 2.76 -6.08 -5.92
C VAL A 293 2.11 -7.40 -5.52
N ALA A 294 2.53 -8.48 -6.16
CA ALA A 294 1.98 -9.81 -5.92
C ALA A 294 3.06 -10.89 -5.98
N VAL A 295 2.89 -11.95 -5.16
CA VAL A 295 3.71 -13.16 -5.15
C VAL A 295 2.79 -14.38 -5.09
N ASP A 296 3.04 -15.42 -5.90
CA ASP A 296 2.29 -16.69 -5.85
C ASP A 296 3.02 -17.77 -5.03
N ALA A 297 2.36 -18.92 -4.86
CA ALA A 297 2.88 -20.05 -4.13
C ALA A 297 4.12 -20.72 -4.81
N ALA A 298 4.38 -20.43 -6.08
CA ALA A 298 5.57 -20.88 -6.80
C ALA A 298 6.76 -19.91 -6.68
N GLY A 299 6.54 -18.72 -6.08
CA GLY A 299 7.55 -17.67 -5.94
C GLY A 299 7.64 -16.75 -7.14
N ASN A 300 6.69 -16.80 -8.07
CA ASN A 300 6.61 -15.81 -9.14
C ASN A 300 6.18 -14.46 -8.59
N VAL A 301 6.82 -13.40 -9.07
CA VAL A 301 6.55 -12.01 -8.69
C VAL A 301 5.87 -11.27 -9.84
N ALA A 302 4.85 -10.46 -9.53
CA ALA A 302 4.22 -9.56 -10.49
C ALA A 302 4.09 -8.15 -9.88
N LEU A 303 4.39 -7.13 -10.68
CA LEU A 303 4.43 -5.71 -10.27
C LEU A 303 3.69 -4.82 -11.28
N PRO A 304 2.42 -5.17 -11.67
CA PRO A 304 1.70 -4.40 -12.69
C PRO A 304 1.22 -3.06 -12.16
N PHE A 305 1.23 -2.05 -13.01
CA PHE A 305 0.64 -0.74 -12.77
C PHE A 305 0.24 -0.07 -14.07
N ASN A 306 -0.81 0.76 -14.04
CA ASN A 306 -1.30 1.55 -15.16
C ASN A 306 -1.05 3.06 -15.00
N SER A 307 -0.55 3.51 -13.84
CA SER A 307 -0.08 4.87 -13.58
C SER A 307 1.24 5.21 -14.31
N GLU A 308 1.73 6.45 -14.21
CA GLU A 308 3.01 6.86 -14.83
C GLU A 308 4.23 6.21 -14.17
N GLY A 309 4.18 5.99 -12.85
CA GLY A 309 5.23 5.32 -12.09
C GLY A 309 4.72 4.57 -10.88
N MET A 310 5.57 3.70 -10.33
CA MET A 310 5.35 3.00 -9.08
C MET A 310 6.68 2.76 -8.38
N TYR A 311 6.83 3.24 -7.15
CA TYR A 311 7.93 2.87 -6.26
C TYR A 311 7.81 1.39 -5.94
N ARG A 312 8.76 0.56 -6.39
CA ARG A 312 8.66 -0.88 -6.27
C ARG A 312 10.02 -1.55 -6.12
N ALA A 313 10.06 -2.63 -5.37
CA ALA A 313 11.25 -3.46 -5.25
C ALA A 313 10.87 -4.93 -5.01
N TYR A 314 11.71 -5.86 -5.44
CA TYR A 314 11.58 -7.26 -5.08
C TYR A 314 12.93 -7.98 -5.07
N GLN A 315 12.93 -9.13 -4.43
CA GLN A 315 14.01 -10.11 -4.50
C GLN A 315 13.45 -11.51 -4.23
N THR A 316 13.84 -12.47 -5.05
CA THR A 316 13.60 -13.90 -4.84
C THR A 316 14.89 -14.61 -4.42
N SER A 317 14.77 -15.81 -3.88
CA SER A 317 15.94 -16.63 -3.52
C SER A 317 16.81 -17.03 -4.72
N ALA A 318 16.32 -16.85 -5.96
CA ALA A 318 17.05 -17.12 -7.20
C ALA A 318 17.80 -15.87 -7.72
N ASP A 319 17.47 -14.67 -7.22
CA ASP A 319 18.08 -13.43 -7.71
C ASP A 319 19.42 -13.15 -7.02
N ALA A 320 20.42 -12.81 -7.82
CA ALA A 320 21.75 -12.44 -7.32
C ALA A 320 21.77 -11.07 -6.62
N ALA A 321 20.82 -10.17 -6.96
CA ALA A 321 20.71 -8.82 -6.42
C ALA A 321 19.25 -8.37 -6.39
N PRO A 322 18.88 -7.40 -5.50
CA PRO A 322 17.53 -6.86 -5.47
C PRO A 322 17.23 -6.03 -6.72
N PHE A 323 15.98 -6.12 -7.16
CA PHE A 323 15.40 -5.18 -8.14
C PHE A 323 14.78 -4.00 -7.41
N VAL A 324 15.08 -2.77 -7.86
CA VAL A 324 14.46 -1.53 -7.34
C VAL A 324 14.17 -0.61 -8.52
N ALA A 325 12.91 -0.22 -8.70
CA ALA A 325 12.49 0.64 -9.80
C ALA A 325 11.41 1.65 -9.36
N ILE A 326 11.27 2.72 -10.16
CA ILE A 326 10.30 3.80 -9.94
C ILE A 326 9.45 4.01 -11.19
N TYR A 327 10.08 4.17 -12.34
CA TYR A 327 9.44 4.54 -13.61
C TYR A 327 9.02 3.31 -14.42
N LYS A 328 8.20 3.52 -15.45
CA LYS A 328 7.99 2.53 -16.52
C LYS A 328 9.30 2.34 -17.28
N GLU A 329 9.57 1.10 -17.63
CA GLU A 329 10.65 0.71 -18.53
C GLU A 329 10.23 0.86 -19.98
#